data_5c4d20e4bf45b8b6c8fef35bef90a16e
#
_entry.id   5c4d20e4bf45b8b6c8fef35bef90a16e
#
_cell.length_a   1.000
_cell.length_b   1.000
_cell.length_c   1.000
_cell.angle_alpha   90.00
_cell.angle_beta   90.00
_cell.angle_gamma   90.00
#
_symmetry.space_group_name_H-M   'P 1'
#
loop_
_entity.id
_entity.type
_entity.pdbx_description
1 polymer ?
#
loop_
_entity_poly.entity_id
_entity_poly.type
_entity_poly.pdbx_seq_one_letter_code
_entity_poly.pdbx_strand_id
1 'polypeptide(L)'
;KIANFHGRMFGMELHEAAQHIRSIYKSNMYNIDTLYASNPNLPDSYVESLRQMARYGYAFDMTQNIQGHFVESIGTILEQGGNTLPDEYVAMFREVETEELLCPKTPLPIDALKYFSDVHALEYYIQVGIISEVPEGVTDSKLHSFSTKCSVIDAINASDEIRQIMKAASF
;
A
#
# COMPACT_ATOMS: atom_id res chain seq x y z
N LYS A 1 18.94 -12.63 5.83
CA LYS A 1 18.55 -12.64 4.41
C LYS A 1 17.06 -12.32 4.37
N ILE A 2 16.69 -11.10 4.01
CA ILE A 2 15.32 -10.75 3.64
C ILE A 2 15.08 -11.46 2.31
N ALA A 3 14.17 -12.42 2.29
CA ALA A 3 13.83 -13.14 1.07
C ALA A 3 13.14 -12.17 0.10
N ASN A 4 13.69 -12.03 -1.09
CA ASN A 4 13.05 -11.30 -2.19
C ASN A 4 11.76 -12.02 -2.57
N PHE A 5 10.64 -11.42 -2.20
CA PHE A 5 9.30 -11.99 -2.28
C PHE A 5 8.68 -11.93 -3.67
N HIS A 6 9.01 -10.90 -4.45
CA HIS A 6 8.38 -10.57 -5.73
C HIS A 6 8.38 -11.68 -6.80
N GLY A 7 9.17 -12.73 -6.66
CA GLY A 7 9.23 -13.82 -7.65
C GLY A 7 8.32 -15.03 -7.39
N ARG A 8 7.72 -15.12 -6.18
CA ARG A 8 6.96 -16.33 -5.78
C ARG A 8 5.44 -16.17 -5.79
N MET A 9 4.91 -14.94 -5.88
CA MET A 9 3.46 -14.70 -5.84
C MET A 9 2.75 -14.84 -7.19
N PHE A 10 3.48 -14.85 -8.31
CA PHE A 10 2.88 -15.07 -9.61
C PHE A 10 2.24 -16.48 -9.68
N GLY A 11 0.91 -16.51 -9.78
CA GLY A 11 0.13 -17.74 -9.88
C GLY A 11 -0.48 -18.25 -8.55
N MET A 12 -0.33 -17.51 -7.44
CA MET A 12 -1.08 -17.80 -6.21
C MET A 12 -2.42 -17.05 -6.24
N GLU A 13 -3.45 -17.65 -5.67
CA GLU A 13 -4.73 -16.97 -5.46
C GLU A 13 -4.59 -15.83 -4.44
N LEU A 14 -5.40 -14.77 -4.59
CA LEU A 14 -5.34 -13.55 -3.77
C LEU A 14 -5.24 -13.84 -2.26
N HIS A 15 -6.12 -14.70 -1.74
CA HIS A 15 -6.16 -15.01 -0.31
C HIS A 15 -4.99 -15.88 0.15
N GLU A 16 -4.51 -16.79 -0.69
CA GLU A 16 -3.34 -17.63 -0.41
C GLU A 16 -2.09 -16.76 -0.31
N ALA A 17 -1.88 -15.86 -1.28
CA ALA A 17 -0.80 -14.90 -1.27
C ALA A 17 -0.87 -14.00 -0.02
N ALA A 18 -2.05 -13.47 0.32
CA ALA A 18 -2.26 -12.66 1.51
C ALA A 18 -1.90 -13.41 2.81
N GLN A 19 -2.29 -14.68 2.94
CA GLN A 19 -1.91 -15.51 4.09
C GLN A 19 -0.40 -15.72 4.18
N HIS A 20 0.26 -15.93 3.05
CA HIS A 20 1.71 -16.09 3.00
C HIS A 20 2.42 -14.80 3.42
N ILE A 21 1.99 -13.63 2.92
CA ILE A 21 2.49 -12.30 3.32
C ILE A 21 2.35 -12.10 4.84
N ARG A 22 1.17 -12.39 5.41
CA ARG A 22 0.94 -12.31 6.87
C ARG A 22 1.87 -13.23 7.66
N SER A 23 2.13 -14.44 7.16
CA SER A 23 3.04 -15.39 7.79
C SER A 23 4.47 -14.86 7.83
N ILE A 24 4.97 -14.26 6.76
CA ILE A 24 6.29 -13.63 6.68
C ILE A 24 6.38 -12.46 7.66
N TYR A 25 5.39 -11.58 7.67
CA TYR A 25 5.36 -10.46 8.61
C TYR A 25 5.44 -10.93 10.06
N LYS A 26 4.62 -11.91 10.46
CA LYS A 26 4.67 -12.51 11.81
C LYS A 26 6.05 -13.08 12.14
N SER A 27 6.67 -13.78 11.19
CA SER A 27 8.02 -14.34 11.36
C SER A 27 9.07 -13.24 11.52
N ASN A 28 8.98 -12.16 10.74
CA ASN A 28 9.90 -11.03 10.85
C ASN A 28 9.77 -10.34 12.22
N MET A 29 8.55 -10.10 12.69
CA MET A 29 8.31 -9.50 14.00
C MET A 29 8.86 -10.38 15.13
N TYR A 30 8.60 -11.70 15.08
CA TYR A 30 9.15 -12.66 16.04
C TYR A 30 10.69 -12.66 16.06
N ASN A 31 11.33 -12.62 14.89
CA ASN A 31 12.79 -12.58 14.79
C ASN A 31 13.37 -11.28 15.36
N ILE A 32 12.71 -10.14 15.13
CA ILE A 32 13.11 -8.85 15.70
C ILE A 32 13.03 -8.88 17.24
N ASP A 33 11.92 -9.39 17.79
CA ASP A 33 11.73 -9.49 19.24
C ASP A 33 12.74 -10.47 19.88
N THR A 34 13.04 -11.58 19.21
CA THR A 34 14.05 -12.53 19.64
C THR A 34 15.44 -11.92 19.61
N LEU A 35 15.77 -11.15 18.57
CA LEU A 35 17.04 -10.41 18.46
C LEU A 35 17.19 -9.44 19.62
N TYR A 36 16.14 -8.66 19.91
CA TYR A 36 16.13 -7.69 21.01
C TYR A 36 16.29 -8.37 22.37
N ALA A 37 15.54 -9.45 22.62
CA ALA A 37 15.64 -10.20 23.87
C ALA A 37 17.04 -10.82 24.09
N SER A 38 17.71 -11.23 23.01
CA SER A 38 19.06 -11.82 23.06
C SER A 38 20.18 -10.78 23.15
N ASN A 39 19.89 -9.50 22.91
CA ASN A 39 20.86 -8.41 22.84
C ASN A 39 20.36 -7.17 23.60
N PRO A 40 20.34 -7.19 24.94
CA PRO A 40 19.73 -6.12 25.74
C PRO A 40 20.43 -4.75 25.62
N ASN A 41 21.61 -4.70 24.99
CA ASN A 41 22.33 -3.46 24.74
C ASN A 41 22.01 -2.82 23.37
N LEU A 42 21.10 -3.41 22.56
CA LEU A 42 20.66 -2.78 21.32
C LEU A 42 19.84 -1.52 21.64
N PRO A 43 20.12 -0.40 20.95
CA PRO A 43 19.30 0.79 21.11
C PRO A 43 17.84 0.55 20.69
N ASP A 44 16.88 1.01 21.50
CA ASP A 44 15.45 0.91 21.20
C ASP A 44 15.10 1.52 19.84
N SER A 45 15.75 2.63 19.46
CA SER A 45 15.58 3.28 18.15
C SER A 45 15.97 2.37 16.99
N TYR A 46 16.99 1.53 17.16
CA TYR A 46 17.38 0.56 16.13
C TYR A 46 16.33 -0.54 15.98
N VAL A 47 15.86 -1.08 17.11
CA VAL A 47 14.81 -2.11 17.11
C VAL A 47 13.51 -1.57 16.48
N GLU A 48 13.13 -0.34 16.83
CA GLU A 48 11.94 0.30 16.24
C GLU A 48 12.10 0.55 14.73
N SER A 49 13.29 0.91 14.27
CA SER A 49 13.57 1.02 12.83
C SER A 49 13.39 -0.31 12.10
N LEU A 50 13.81 -1.43 12.70
CA LEU A 50 13.58 -2.77 12.12
C LEU A 50 12.10 -3.12 12.08
N ARG A 51 11.35 -2.81 13.14
CA ARG A 51 9.90 -3.02 13.17
C ARG A 51 9.17 -2.19 12.10
N GLN A 52 9.56 -0.94 11.91
CA GLN A 52 9.02 -0.10 10.84
C GLN A 52 9.32 -0.66 9.46
N MET A 53 10.55 -1.09 9.20
CA MET A 53 10.88 -1.76 7.93
C MET A 53 9.98 -2.98 7.69
N ALA A 54 9.74 -3.79 8.73
CA ALA A 54 8.86 -4.96 8.61
C ALA A 54 7.40 -4.55 8.35
N ARG A 55 6.89 -3.49 8.98
CA ARG A 55 5.52 -2.98 8.78
C ARG A 55 5.33 -2.43 7.36
N TYR A 56 6.24 -1.58 6.88
CA TYR A 56 6.16 -1.04 5.51
C TYR A 56 6.36 -2.11 4.45
N GLY A 57 7.26 -3.08 4.67
CA GLY A 57 7.40 -4.21 3.78
C GLY A 57 6.13 -5.05 3.69
N TYR A 58 5.49 -5.33 4.84
CA TYR A 58 4.20 -6.02 4.89
C TYR A 58 3.10 -5.26 4.14
N ALA A 59 2.97 -3.95 4.40
CA ALA A 59 1.97 -3.12 3.76
C ALA A 59 2.19 -3.02 2.24
N PHE A 60 3.44 -2.87 1.80
CA PHE A 60 3.80 -2.86 0.40
C PHE A 60 3.49 -4.19 -0.30
N ASP A 61 3.91 -5.32 0.28
CA ASP A 61 3.65 -6.63 -0.32
C ASP A 61 2.15 -6.92 -0.42
N MET A 62 1.36 -6.51 0.58
CA MET A 62 -0.09 -6.67 0.54
C MET A 62 -0.74 -5.79 -0.53
N THR A 63 -0.33 -4.52 -0.65
CA THR A 63 -0.87 -3.61 -1.69
C THR A 63 -0.50 -4.08 -3.08
N GLN A 64 0.71 -4.60 -3.29
CA GLN A 64 1.14 -5.21 -4.56
C GLN A 64 0.32 -6.46 -4.91
N ASN A 65 0.02 -7.31 -3.92
CA ASN A 65 -0.84 -8.48 -4.11
C ASN A 65 -2.24 -8.07 -4.59
N ILE A 66 -2.85 -7.11 -3.89
CA ILE A 66 -4.18 -6.56 -4.25
C ILE A 66 -4.14 -5.96 -5.66
N GLN A 67 -3.16 -5.12 -5.95
CA GLN A 67 -3.05 -4.41 -7.22
C GLN A 67 -2.84 -5.38 -8.39
N GLY A 68 -2.02 -6.42 -8.23
CA GLY A 68 -1.78 -7.43 -9.26
C GLY A 68 -3.07 -8.17 -9.63
N HIS A 69 -3.77 -8.71 -8.64
CA HIS A 69 -5.04 -9.41 -8.87
C HIS A 69 -6.14 -8.50 -9.40
N PHE A 70 -6.20 -7.26 -8.91
CA PHE A 70 -7.17 -6.27 -9.39
C PHE A 70 -6.96 -5.94 -10.87
N VAL A 71 -5.72 -5.70 -11.30
CA VAL A 71 -5.41 -5.41 -12.71
C VAL A 71 -5.83 -6.56 -13.62
N GLU A 72 -5.62 -7.80 -13.19
CA GLU A 72 -6.07 -8.99 -13.93
C GLU A 72 -7.60 -9.10 -14.00
N SER A 73 -8.32 -8.59 -12.99
CA SER A 73 -9.77 -8.68 -12.86
C SER A 73 -10.54 -7.50 -13.46
N ILE A 74 -9.88 -6.41 -13.86
CA ILE A 74 -10.53 -5.17 -14.32
C ILE A 74 -11.56 -5.43 -15.42
N GLY A 75 -11.20 -6.23 -16.42
CA GLY A 75 -12.10 -6.56 -17.53
C GLY A 75 -13.40 -7.19 -17.04
N THR A 76 -13.30 -8.19 -16.19
CA THR A 76 -14.45 -8.90 -15.63
C THR A 76 -15.31 -7.98 -14.75
N ILE A 77 -14.69 -7.11 -13.95
CA ILE A 77 -15.40 -6.14 -13.09
C ILE A 77 -16.24 -5.20 -13.95
N LEU A 78 -15.66 -4.65 -15.01
CA LEU A 78 -16.35 -3.74 -15.94
C LEU A 78 -17.47 -4.44 -16.71
N GLU A 79 -17.27 -5.67 -17.17
CA GLU A 79 -18.29 -6.48 -17.85
C GLU A 79 -19.50 -6.77 -16.93
N GLN A 80 -19.26 -6.89 -15.63
CA GLN A 80 -20.32 -7.07 -14.63
C GLN A 80 -20.98 -5.76 -14.17
N GLY A 81 -20.59 -4.62 -14.76
CA GLY A 81 -21.13 -3.29 -14.42
C GLY A 81 -20.52 -2.68 -13.15
N GLY A 82 -19.46 -3.29 -12.60
CA GLY A 82 -18.67 -2.69 -11.53
C GLY A 82 -17.73 -1.59 -12.05
N ASN A 83 -17.37 -0.64 -11.21
CA ASN A 83 -16.42 0.44 -11.54
C ASN A 83 -15.44 0.76 -10.40
N THR A 84 -15.48 0.06 -9.28
CA THR A 84 -14.64 0.33 -8.11
C THR A 84 -13.88 -0.92 -7.67
N LEU A 85 -12.91 -0.74 -6.80
CA LEU A 85 -12.21 -1.85 -6.17
C LEU A 85 -13.22 -2.73 -5.39
N PRO A 86 -13.24 -4.06 -5.59
CA PRO A 86 -14.15 -4.96 -4.88
C PRO A 86 -13.96 -4.90 -3.35
N ASP A 87 -15.05 -5.11 -2.60
CA ASP A 87 -15.06 -5.01 -1.13
C ASP A 87 -14.01 -5.89 -0.44
N GLU A 88 -13.75 -7.08 -0.98
CA GLU A 88 -12.72 -7.97 -0.43
C GLU A 88 -11.31 -7.38 -0.54
N TYR A 89 -11.00 -6.67 -1.64
CA TYR A 89 -9.73 -5.98 -1.83
C TYR A 89 -9.63 -4.76 -0.92
N VAL A 90 -10.73 -4.01 -0.79
CA VAL A 90 -10.83 -2.88 0.14
C VAL A 90 -10.57 -3.34 1.57
N ALA A 91 -11.18 -4.45 2.01
CA ALA A 91 -10.97 -4.99 3.35
C ALA A 91 -9.50 -5.37 3.62
N MET A 92 -8.83 -6.03 2.66
CA MET A 92 -7.42 -6.36 2.77
C MET A 92 -6.52 -5.11 2.78
N PHE A 93 -6.87 -4.11 1.98
CA PHE A 93 -6.13 -2.85 1.92
C PHE A 93 -6.23 -2.09 3.26
N ARG A 94 -7.43 -1.99 3.83
CA ARG A 94 -7.65 -1.34 5.13
C ARG A 94 -6.99 -2.07 6.30
N GLU A 95 -6.73 -3.37 6.18
CA GLU A 95 -5.97 -4.12 7.18
C GLU A 95 -4.55 -3.58 7.39
N VAL A 96 -3.92 -3.14 6.30
CA VAL A 96 -2.51 -2.68 6.32
C VAL A 96 -2.38 -1.17 6.41
N GLU A 97 -3.41 -0.40 6.05
CA GLU A 97 -3.44 1.05 6.13
C GLU A 97 -3.68 1.52 7.57
N THR A 98 -2.62 1.58 8.36
CA THR A 98 -2.71 1.99 9.78
C THR A 98 -2.28 3.43 9.98
N GLU A 99 -2.76 4.07 11.06
CA GLU A 99 -2.35 5.42 11.46
C GLU A 99 -0.82 5.51 11.65
N GLU A 100 -0.19 4.45 12.18
CA GLU A 100 1.27 4.42 12.36
C GLU A 100 2.05 4.54 11.04
N LEU A 101 1.52 3.99 9.93
CA LEU A 101 2.13 4.10 8.61
C LEU A 101 1.84 5.45 7.95
N LEU A 102 0.65 5.99 8.15
CA LEU A 102 0.23 7.25 7.54
C LEU A 102 0.69 8.50 8.32
N CYS A 103 1.01 8.35 9.61
CA CYS A 103 1.52 9.41 10.49
C CYS A 103 2.76 8.92 11.27
N PRO A 104 3.87 8.59 10.59
CA PRO A 104 5.05 8.03 11.23
C PRO A 104 5.71 9.03 12.20
N LYS A 105 6.16 8.52 13.36
CA LYS A 105 6.90 9.30 14.36
C LYS A 105 8.41 9.21 14.23
N THR A 106 8.89 8.38 13.31
CA THR A 106 10.30 8.11 13.10
C THR A 106 10.64 8.27 11.61
N PRO A 107 11.92 8.43 11.24
CA PRO A 107 12.33 8.56 9.83
C PRO A 107 11.84 7.37 8.99
N LEU A 108 11.37 7.68 7.79
CA LEU A 108 10.82 6.70 6.85
C LEU A 108 11.91 5.77 6.31
N PRO A 109 11.71 4.45 6.33
CA PRO A 109 12.55 3.53 5.58
C PRO A 109 12.29 3.65 4.07
N ILE A 110 13.23 3.19 3.26
CA ILE A 110 13.10 3.27 1.79
C ILE A 110 11.87 2.53 1.25
N ASP A 111 11.46 1.45 1.92
CA ASP A 111 10.28 0.68 1.52
C ASP A 111 8.97 1.45 1.74
N ALA A 112 8.97 2.48 2.59
CA ALA A 112 7.83 3.38 2.74
C ALA A 112 7.50 4.12 1.44
N LEU A 113 8.51 4.56 0.68
CA LEU A 113 8.29 5.24 -0.60
C LEU A 113 7.58 4.35 -1.60
N LYS A 114 7.90 3.05 -1.62
CA LYS A 114 7.23 2.08 -2.47
C LYS A 114 5.76 1.90 -2.06
N TYR A 115 5.51 1.75 -0.75
CA TYR A 115 4.16 1.64 -0.22
C TYR A 115 3.31 2.86 -0.60
N PHE A 116 3.83 4.09 -0.41
CA PHE A 116 3.09 5.31 -0.73
C PHE A 116 2.84 5.52 -2.22
N SER A 117 3.69 4.96 -3.11
CA SER A 117 3.42 4.99 -4.55
C SER A 117 2.20 4.17 -4.94
N ASP A 118 1.86 3.14 -4.19
CA ASP A 118 0.75 2.23 -4.49
C ASP A 118 -0.54 2.60 -3.76
N VAL A 119 -0.44 3.10 -2.52
CA VAL A 119 -1.59 3.50 -1.70
C VAL A 119 -2.49 4.49 -2.42
N HIS A 120 -1.92 5.54 -3.04
CA HIS A 120 -2.73 6.54 -3.73
C HIS A 120 -3.49 5.96 -4.94
N ALA A 121 -2.94 4.95 -5.61
CA ALA A 121 -3.59 4.30 -6.73
C ALA A 121 -4.80 3.47 -6.26
N LEU A 122 -4.65 2.69 -5.18
CA LEU A 122 -5.75 1.94 -4.61
C LEU A 122 -6.85 2.86 -4.05
N GLU A 123 -6.48 3.92 -3.35
CA GLU A 123 -7.44 4.94 -2.87
C GLU A 123 -8.20 5.59 -4.03
N TYR A 124 -7.52 5.87 -5.15
CA TYR A 124 -8.18 6.39 -6.33
C TYR A 124 -9.24 5.41 -6.86
N TYR A 125 -8.91 4.12 -6.98
CA TYR A 125 -9.88 3.11 -7.43
C TYR A 125 -11.05 2.93 -6.47
N ILE A 126 -10.84 3.14 -5.17
CA ILE A 126 -11.90 3.07 -4.15
C ILE A 126 -12.85 4.28 -4.27
N GLN A 127 -12.30 5.48 -4.40
CA GLN A 127 -13.07 6.72 -4.29
C GLN A 127 -13.62 7.22 -5.64
N VAL A 128 -12.89 7.02 -6.72
CA VAL A 128 -13.22 7.55 -8.06
C VAL A 128 -13.66 6.45 -9.01
N GLY A 129 -13.03 5.29 -8.92
CA GLY A 129 -13.31 4.14 -9.77
C GLY A 129 -12.26 3.89 -10.84
N ILE A 130 -12.47 2.81 -11.58
CA ILE A 130 -11.62 2.33 -12.68
C ILE A 130 -11.72 3.27 -13.89
N ILE A 131 -12.94 3.68 -14.18
CA ILE A 131 -13.26 4.65 -15.24
C ILE A 131 -13.72 5.92 -14.55
N SER A 132 -12.95 6.99 -14.69
CA SER A 132 -13.36 8.33 -14.27
C SER A 132 -13.90 9.10 -15.47
N GLU A 133 -15.11 9.65 -15.33
CA GLU A 133 -15.66 10.55 -16.34
C GLU A 133 -14.88 11.86 -16.34
N VAL A 134 -14.39 12.25 -17.52
CA VAL A 134 -13.82 13.59 -17.71
C VAL A 134 -14.98 14.55 -17.97
N PRO A 135 -15.17 15.59 -17.12
CA PRO A 135 -16.26 16.53 -17.29
C PRO A 135 -16.25 17.20 -18.67
N GLU A 136 -17.45 17.49 -19.20
CA GLU A 136 -17.58 18.22 -20.45
C GLU A 136 -16.87 19.59 -20.36
N GLY A 137 -16.08 19.92 -21.38
CA GLY A 137 -15.31 21.17 -21.42
C GLY A 137 -13.90 21.10 -20.83
N VAL A 138 -13.46 19.97 -20.28
CA VAL A 138 -12.07 19.77 -19.85
C VAL A 138 -11.18 19.60 -21.08
N THR A 139 -10.24 20.55 -21.26
CA THR A 139 -9.32 20.56 -22.41
C THR A 139 -8.03 19.76 -22.17
N ASP A 140 -7.65 19.56 -20.91
CA ASP A 140 -6.47 18.78 -20.51
C ASP A 140 -6.87 17.64 -19.55
N SER A 141 -7.06 16.46 -20.11
CA SER A 141 -7.44 15.26 -19.35
C SER A 141 -6.35 14.79 -18.38
N LYS A 142 -5.05 15.02 -18.67
CA LYS A 142 -3.94 14.66 -17.79
C LYS A 142 -3.92 15.53 -16.55
N LEU A 143 -4.08 16.85 -16.74
CA LEU A 143 -4.15 17.80 -15.63
C LEU A 143 -5.39 17.52 -14.76
N HIS A 144 -6.53 17.22 -15.39
CA HIS A 144 -7.73 16.83 -14.66
C HIS A 144 -7.51 15.56 -13.84
N SER A 145 -6.94 14.50 -14.42
CA SER A 145 -6.63 13.26 -13.73
C SER A 145 -5.68 13.49 -12.55
N PHE A 146 -4.63 14.28 -12.74
CA PHE A 146 -3.71 14.63 -11.66
C PHE A 146 -4.41 15.42 -10.53
N SER A 147 -5.23 16.41 -10.89
CA SER A 147 -6.01 17.19 -9.91
C SER A 147 -6.95 16.29 -9.08
N THR A 148 -7.60 15.34 -9.73
CA THR A 148 -8.48 14.37 -9.05
C THR A 148 -7.68 13.47 -8.10
N LYS A 149 -6.52 12.96 -8.53
CA LYS A 149 -5.62 12.20 -7.66
C LYS A 149 -5.16 13.01 -6.45
N CYS A 150 -4.79 14.28 -6.64
CA CYS A 150 -4.43 15.16 -5.54
C CYS A 150 -5.59 15.33 -4.54
N SER A 151 -6.83 15.47 -5.02
CA SER A 151 -8.01 15.58 -4.15
C SER A 151 -8.25 14.30 -3.33
N VAL A 152 -8.06 13.12 -3.95
CA VAL A 152 -8.12 11.83 -3.23
C VAL A 152 -7.04 11.77 -2.13
N ILE A 153 -5.81 12.13 -2.46
CA ILE A 153 -4.69 12.13 -1.50
C ILE A 153 -4.96 13.10 -0.33
N ASP A 154 -5.53 14.29 -0.63
CA ASP A 154 -5.87 15.26 0.42
C ASP A 154 -6.95 14.77 1.38
N ALA A 155 -7.79 13.84 0.96
CA ALA A 155 -8.81 13.21 1.78
C ALA A 155 -8.25 12.07 2.68
N ILE A 156 -7.04 11.55 2.40
CA ILE A 156 -6.41 10.51 3.22
C ILE A 156 -5.98 11.11 4.56
N ASN A 157 -6.31 10.42 5.66
CA ASN A 157 -5.89 10.81 7.00
C ASN A 157 -4.41 10.49 7.24
N ALA A 158 -3.52 11.23 6.60
CA ALA A 158 -2.07 11.09 6.66
C ALA A 158 -1.39 12.41 7.06
N SER A 159 -0.13 12.35 7.49
CA SER A 159 0.65 13.56 7.73
C SER A 159 0.86 14.36 6.45
N ASP A 160 1.12 15.67 6.57
CA ASP A 160 1.38 16.53 5.39
C ASP A 160 2.56 16.04 4.56
N GLU A 161 3.62 15.57 5.23
CA GLU A 161 4.79 14.99 4.56
C GLU A 161 4.41 13.79 3.71
N ILE A 162 3.62 12.85 4.25
CA ILE A 162 3.16 11.67 3.54
C ILE A 162 2.28 12.05 2.34
N ARG A 163 1.34 13.00 2.50
CA ARG A 163 0.53 13.49 1.39
C ARG A 163 1.38 14.10 0.26
N GLN A 164 2.44 14.84 0.60
CA GLN A 164 3.37 15.37 -0.43
C GLN A 164 4.14 14.26 -1.16
N ILE A 165 4.57 13.22 -0.45
CA ILE A 165 5.21 12.04 -1.05
C ILE A 165 4.26 11.34 -2.02
N MET A 166 3.01 11.09 -1.60
CA MET A 166 1.99 10.48 -2.47
C MET A 166 1.70 11.31 -3.72
N LYS A 167 1.59 12.64 -3.58
CA LYS A 167 1.38 13.56 -4.71
C LYS A 167 2.55 13.52 -5.68
N ALA A 168 3.79 13.51 -5.17
CA ALA A 168 4.97 13.39 -6.01
C ALA A 168 5.02 12.04 -6.76
N ALA A 169 4.59 10.95 -6.13
CA ALA A 169 4.53 9.63 -6.75
C ALA A 169 3.40 9.48 -7.78
N SER A 170 2.33 10.31 -7.68
CA SER A 170 1.17 10.26 -8.59
C SER A 170 1.36 11.06 -9.89
N PHE A 171 2.45 11.84 -10.00
CA PHE A 171 2.80 12.67 -11.17
C PHE A 171 3.44 11.85 -12.26
#